data_0121e8fe1237116b2e14e301941ff129
#
_entry.id   0121e8fe1237116b2e14e301941ff129
#
_cell.length_a   1.000
_cell.length_b   1.000
_cell.length_c   1.000
_cell.angle_alpha   90.00
_cell.angle_beta   90.00
_cell.angle_gamma   90.00
#
_symmetry.space_group_name_H-M   'P 1'
#
loop_
_entity.id
_entity.type
_entity.pdbx_description
1 polymer ?
#
loop_
_entity_poly.entity_id
_entity_poly.type
_entity_poly.pdbx_seq_one_letter_code
_entity_poly.pdbx_strand_id
1 'polypeptide(L)'
;QREPAMLRDLPAWRALRDLRAPLNALGLAWGVTGGAGFELASGVAVLHPDSDLDLLLRTPRPFPRDDALRLLQCFEQCPCRIDLQLQTPAGGVALREWAEGRPRVLAKGSEAPLLLEDPWRIAEVEA
;
A
#
# COMPACT_ATOMS: atom_id res chain seq x y z
N GLN A 1 27.40 17.21 0.99
CA GLN A 1 26.55 16.48 1.93
C GLN A 1 25.13 16.38 1.39
N ARG A 2 24.57 15.19 1.44
CA ARG A 2 23.30 14.92 0.81
C ARG A 2 22.14 15.28 1.74
N GLU A 3 21.18 16.02 1.23
CA GLU A 3 19.95 16.28 1.95
C GLU A 3 19.12 14.99 2.05
N PRO A 4 18.56 14.67 3.22
CA PRO A 4 17.67 13.51 3.32
C PRO A 4 16.54 13.59 2.31
N ALA A 5 16.22 12.45 1.69
CA ALA A 5 15.22 12.38 0.63
C ALA A 5 13.90 13.02 1.05
N MET A 6 13.44 12.76 2.27
CA MET A 6 12.14 13.25 2.75
C MET A 6 12.10 14.76 2.98
N LEU A 7 13.24 15.44 2.96
CA LEU A 7 13.28 16.90 3.09
C LEU A 7 13.08 17.62 1.76
N ARG A 8 13.17 16.90 0.65
CA ARG A 8 12.84 17.50 -0.64
C ARG A 8 11.34 17.76 -0.69
N ASP A 9 10.95 18.92 -1.23
CA ASP A 9 9.55 19.32 -1.29
C ASP A 9 8.86 18.70 -2.49
N LEU A 10 8.57 17.38 -2.39
CA LEU A 10 7.83 16.65 -3.41
C LEU A 10 6.49 16.19 -2.86
N PRO A 11 5.46 16.14 -3.71
CA PRO A 11 4.13 15.68 -3.27
C PRO A 11 4.16 14.31 -2.59
N ALA A 12 4.96 13.36 -3.11
CA ALA A 12 5.04 12.02 -2.52
C ALA A 12 5.59 12.07 -1.09
N TRP A 13 6.61 12.90 -0.82
CA TRP A 13 7.16 13.00 0.54
C TRP A 13 6.19 13.71 1.49
N ARG A 14 5.47 14.71 1.00
CA ARG A 14 4.43 15.37 1.82
C ARG A 14 3.32 14.38 2.16
N ALA A 15 2.89 13.58 1.17
CA ALA A 15 1.88 12.54 1.40
C ALA A 15 2.36 11.54 2.44
N LEU A 16 3.60 11.08 2.35
CA LEU A 16 4.14 10.14 3.32
C LEU A 16 4.12 10.71 4.74
N ARG A 17 4.50 11.97 4.90
CA ARG A 17 4.45 12.61 6.22
C ARG A 17 3.03 12.64 6.77
N ASP A 18 2.06 12.96 5.91
CA ASP A 18 0.66 13.05 6.33
C ASP A 18 0.06 11.70 6.66
N LEU A 19 0.52 10.64 5.99
CA LEU A 19 -0.06 9.30 6.16
C LEU A 19 0.57 8.49 7.30
N ARG A 20 1.70 8.92 7.84
CA ARG A 20 2.36 8.19 8.93
C ARG A 20 1.43 7.95 10.12
N ALA A 21 0.75 8.98 10.58
CA ALA A 21 -0.12 8.85 11.74
C ALA A 21 -1.28 7.90 11.51
N PRO A 22 -2.08 8.04 10.44
CA PRO A 22 -3.17 7.10 10.20
C PRO A 22 -2.69 5.67 9.93
N LEU A 23 -1.56 5.49 9.26
CA LEU A 23 -1.03 4.15 9.03
C LEU A 23 -0.52 3.51 10.31
N ASN A 24 0.20 4.26 11.12
CA ASN A 24 0.69 3.75 12.41
C ASN A 24 -0.47 3.41 13.35
N ALA A 25 -1.56 4.15 13.27
CA ALA A 25 -2.73 3.91 14.12
C ALA A 25 -3.38 2.56 13.85
N LEU A 26 -3.13 1.94 12.68
CA LEU A 26 -3.68 0.62 12.36
C LEU A 26 -3.02 -0.49 13.18
N GLY A 27 -1.84 -0.26 13.72
CA GLY A 27 -1.11 -1.28 14.48
C GLY A 27 -0.56 -2.41 13.62
N LEU A 28 -0.46 -2.22 12.31
CA LEU A 28 0.03 -3.20 11.36
C LEU A 28 1.36 -2.73 10.78
N ALA A 29 2.20 -3.69 10.38
CA ALA A 29 3.45 -3.36 9.72
C ALA A 29 3.16 -2.79 8.33
N TRP A 30 3.82 -1.69 7.99
CA TRP A 30 3.68 -1.09 6.67
C TRP A 30 5.02 -0.54 6.21
N GLY A 31 5.14 -0.31 4.94
CA GLY A 31 6.38 0.22 4.38
C GLY A 31 6.14 0.94 3.08
N VAL A 32 7.21 1.57 2.60
CA VAL A 32 7.24 2.30 1.35
C VAL A 32 7.89 1.42 0.29
N THR A 33 7.27 1.33 -0.88
CA THR A 33 7.77 0.52 -1.98
C THR A 33 7.91 1.40 -3.24
N GLY A 34 8.14 0.78 -4.39
CA GLY A 34 8.26 1.50 -5.64
C GLY A 34 9.41 2.50 -5.64
N GLY A 35 9.23 3.61 -6.33
CA GLY A 35 10.26 4.65 -6.46
C GLY A 35 10.65 5.27 -5.14
N ALA A 36 9.68 5.58 -4.29
CA ALA A 36 9.96 6.15 -2.97
C ALA A 36 10.75 5.15 -2.10
N GLY A 37 10.37 3.88 -2.13
CA GLY A 37 11.10 2.85 -1.39
C GLY A 37 12.52 2.69 -1.90
N PHE A 38 12.71 2.72 -3.21
CA PHE A 38 14.04 2.65 -3.81
C PHE A 38 14.90 3.84 -3.38
N GLU A 39 14.34 5.05 -3.42
CA GLU A 39 15.08 6.24 -3.03
C GLU A 39 15.50 6.20 -1.57
N LEU A 40 14.58 5.77 -0.67
CA LEU A 40 14.90 5.64 0.75
C LEU A 40 16.00 4.61 1.01
N ALA A 41 15.95 3.49 0.30
CA ALA A 41 16.92 2.41 0.49
C ALA A 41 18.29 2.72 -0.12
N SER A 42 18.32 3.35 -1.29
CA SER A 42 19.56 3.57 -2.04
C SER A 42 20.17 4.95 -1.84
N GLY A 43 19.38 5.93 -1.44
CA GLY A 43 19.80 7.32 -1.40
C GLY A 43 19.86 7.97 -2.78
N VAL A 44 19.45 7.25 -3.83
CA VAL A 44 19.44 7.79 -5.19
C VAL A 44 18.11 8.49 -5.45
N ALA A 45 18.16 9.76 -5.84
CA ALA A 45 16.96 10.54 -6.09
C ALA A 45 16.31 10.06 -7.39
N VAL A 46 15.08 9.51 -7.28
CA VAL A 46 14.31 9.05 -8.43
C VAL A 46 12.92 9.66 -8.51
N LEU A 47 12.39 10.18 -7.39
CA LEU A 47 11.07 10.78 -7.37
C LEU A 47 11.09 12.18 -8.01
N HIS A 48 9.98 12.51 -8.64
CA HIS A 48 9.77 13.82 -9.27
C HIS A 48 8.35 14.31 -8.91
N PRO A 49 7.99 15.55 -9.30
CA PRO A 49 6.70 16.12 -8.86
C PRO A 49 5.45 15.31 -9.24
N ASP A 50 5.54 14.48 -10.28
CA ASP A 50 4.39 13.68 -10.73
C ASP A 50 4.43 12.24 -10.22
N SER A 51 5.39 11.91 -9.36
CA SER A 51 5.51 10.54 -8.84
C SER A 51 4.38 10.19 -7.90
N ASP A 52 3.92 8.94 -8.02
CA ASP A 52 2.98 8.33 -7.07
C ASP A 52 3.74 7.90 -5.81
N LEU A 53 3.00 7.66 -4.75
CA LEU A 53 3.56 7.05 -3.55
C LEU A 53 3.02 5.62 -3.43
N ASP A 54 3.93 4.64 -3.48
CA ASP A 54 3.59 3.23 -3.38
C ASP A 54 3.83 2.73 -1.96
N LEU A 55 2.82 2.11 -1.38
CA LEU A 55 2.85 1.63 0.00
C LEU A 55 2.44 0.17 0.07
N LEU A 56 2.95 -0.51 1.08
CA LEU A 56 2.60 -1.89 1.39
C LEU A 56 2.13 -1.96 2.82
N LEU A 57 1.00 -2.61 3.05
CA LEU A 57 0.46 -2.84 4.39
C LEU A 57 0.34 -4.34 4.59
N ARG A 58 0.96 -4.87 5.64
CA ARG A 58 0.86 -6.29 5.94
C ARG A 58 -0.45 -6.57 6.67
N THR A 59 -1.24 -7.46 6.08
CA THR A 59 -2.54 -7.83 6.62
C THR A 59 -2.62 -9.35 6.76
N PRO A 60 -2.04 -9.92 7.83
CA PRO A 60 -2.12 -11.37 8.03
C PRO A 60 -3.54 -11.85 8.34
N ARG A 61 -4.41 -10.95 8.79
CA ARG A 61 -5.82 -11.21 9.07
C ARG A 61 -6.69 -10.35 8.20
N PRO A 62 -7.98 -10.73 8.03
CA PRO A 62 -8.87 -9.94 7.19
C PRO A 62 -8.87 -8.46 7.57
N PHE A 63 -8.70 -7.62 6.58
CA PHE A 63 -8.70 -6.18 6.77
C PHE A 63 -10.12 -5.66 6.55
N PRO A 64 -10.73 -5.00 7.54
CA PRO A 64 -12.11 -4.55 7.41
C PRO A 64 -12.29 -3.57 6.25
N ARG A 65 -13.34 -3.76 5.47
CA ARG A 65 -13.63 -2.86 4.34
C ARG A 65 -13.89 -1.43 4.78
N ASP A 66 -14.47 -1.24 5.97
CA ASP A 66 -14.69 0.10 6.50
C ASP A 66 -13.36 0.82 6.74
N ASP A 67 -12.35 0.09 7.23
CA ASP A 67 -11.02 0.66 7.41
C ASP A 67 -10.39 0.98 6.06
N ALA A 68 -10.59 0.13 5.06
CA ALA A 68 -10.10 0.38 3.72
C ALA A 68 -10.73 1.64 3.12
N LEU A 69 -12.02 1.83 3.32
CA LEU A 69 -12.71 3.03 2.85
C LEU A 69 -12.19 4.28 3.53
N ARG A 70 -11.94 4.21 4.84
CA ARG A 70 -11.38 5.33 5.60
C ARG A 70 -9.98 5.70 5.10
N LEU A 71 -9.15 4.70 4.82
CA LEU A 71 -7.83 4.95 4.24
C LEU A 71 -7.92 5.62 2.88
N LEU A 72 -8.84 5.14 2.01
CA LEU A 72 -9.02 5.77 0.71
C LEU A 72 -9.42 7.24 0.84
N GLN A 73 -10.27 7.56 1.81
CA GLN A 73 -10.65 8.95 2.07
C GLN A 73 -9.44 9.79 2.47
N CYS A 74 -8.55 9.24 3.28
CA CYS A 74 -7.29 9.92 3.62
C CYS A 74 -6.44 10.13 2.37
N PHE A 75 -6.36 9.12 1.50
CA PHE A 75 -5.55 9.20 0.28
C PHE A 75 -6.06 10.28 -0.68
N GLU A 76 -7.38 10.50 -0.71
CA GLU A 76 -7.96 11.55 -1.55
C GLU A 76 -7.54 12.95 -1.14
N GLN A 77 -7.12 13.13 0.11
CA GLN A 77 -6.64 14.40 0.62
C GLN A 77 -5.15 14.60 0.35
N CYS A 78 -4.45 13.60 -0.15
CA CYS A 78 -3.01 13.66 -0.38
C CYS A 78 -2.68 14.43 -1.66
N PRO A 79 -1.48 15.05 -1.71
CA PRO A 79 -1.09 15.85 -2.88
C PRO A 79 -0.64 15.01 -4.07
N CYS A 80 -0.58 13.68 -3.95
CA CYS A 80 -0.26 12.80 -5.07
C CYS A 80 -1.12 11.55 -4.98
N ARG A 81 -1.08 10.73 -6.03
CA ARG A 81 -1.76 9.45 -6.04
C ARG A 81 -1.08 8.48 -5.09
N ILE A 82 -1.88 7.81 -4.27
CA ILE A 82 -1.40 6.80 -3.34
C ILE A 82 -1.83 5.43 -3.85
N ASP A 83 -0.87 4.52 -3.96
CA ASP A 83 -1.12 3.14 -4.35
C ASP A 83 -0.68 2.24 -3.20
N LEU A 84 -1.65 1.70 -2.46
CA LEU A 84 -1.38 0.83 -1.34
C LEU A 84 -1.83 -0.58 -1.66
N GLN A 85 -0.93 -1.54 -1.45
CA GLN A 85 -1.25 -2.95 -1.55
C GLN A 85 -1.34 -3.59 -0.18
N LEU A 86 -2.40 -4.37 0.01
CA LEU A 86 -2.57 -5.21 1.19
C LEU A 86 -1.80 -6.51 0.94
N GLN A 87 -0.86 -6.81 1.81
CA GLN A 87 -0.11 -8.06 1.72
C GLN A 87 -0.88 -9.12 2.47
N THR A 88 -1.70 -9.87 1.75
CA THR A 88 -2.53 -10.93 2.31
C THR A 88 -1.82 -12.29 2.19
N PRO A 89 -2.34 -13.34 2.86
CA PRO A 89 -1.78 -14.67 2.69
C PRO A 89 -1.79 -15.18 1.26
N ALA A 90 -2.73 -14.69 0.44
CA ALA A 90 -2.83 -15.09 -0.97
C ALA A 90 -1.97 -14.22 -1.90
N GLY A 91 -1.41 -13.11 -1.39
CA GLY A 91 -0.60 -12.19 -2.19
C GLY A 91 -1.05 -10.75 -2.05
N GLY A 92 -0.51 -9.88 -2.88
CA GLY A 92 -0.83 -8.45 -2.84
C GLY A 92 -2.18 -8.15 -3.47
N VAL A 93 -3.02 -7.44 -2.72
CA VAL A 93 -4.35 -7.00 -3.17
C VAL A 93 -4.41 -5.48 -3.10
N ALA A 94 -4.84 -4.85 -4.19
CA ALA A 94 -4.98 -3.39 -4.20
C ALA A 94 -6.04 -2.97 -3.19
N LEU A 95 -5.69 -2.03 -2.32
CA LEU A 95 -6.62 -1.50 -1.32
C LEU A 95 -7.91 -1.01 -1.97
N ARG A 96 -7.78 -0.35 -3.11
CA ARG A 96 -8.93 0.21 -3.82
C ARG A 96 -9.92 -0.87 -4.24
N GLU A 97 -9.42 -1.99 -4.76
CA GLU A 97 -10.29 -3.10 -5.14
C GLU A 97 -11.02 -3.69 -3.94
N TRP A 98 -10.28 -3.86 -2.83
CA TRP A 98 -10.89 -4.41 -1.62
C TRP A 98 -11.96 -3.49 -1.07
N ALA A 99 -11.68 -2.18 -1.03
CA ALA A 99 -12.62 -1.19 -0.50
C ALA A 99 -13.88 -1.08 -1.34
N GLU A 100 -13.80 -1.32 -2.66
CA GLU A 100 -14.95 -1.26 -3.56
C GLU A 100 -15.96 -2.38 -3.30
N GLY A 101 -15.59 -3.40 -2.55
CA GLY A 101 -16.50 -4.48 -2.22
C GLY A 101 -16.81 -5.41 -3.38
N ARG A 102 -15.90 -5.56 -4.33
CA ARG A 102 -16.09 -6.45 -5.47
C ARG A 102 -16.25 -7.89 -5.00
N PRO A 103 -17.04 -8.70 -5.72
CA PRO A 103 -17.20 -10.11 -5.35
C PRO A 103 -15.88 -10.88 -5.36
N ARG A 104 -14.95 -10.50 -6.23
CA ARG A 104 -13.62 -11.09 -6.31
C ARG A 104 -12.59 -10.01 -6.47
N VAL A 105 -11.43 -10.22 -5.87
CA VAL A 105 -10.29 -9.32 -5.98
C VAL A 105 -9.08 -10.07 -6.52
N LEU A 106 -8.19 -9.33 -7.18
CA LEU A 106 -7.00 -9.89 -7.76
C LEU A 106 -5.89 -9.94 -6.71
N ALA A 107 -5.41 -11.14 -6.41
CA ALA A 107 -4.27 -11.35 -5.52
C ALA A 107 -3.05 -11.71 -6.36
N LYS A 108 -1.97 -10.93 -6.20
CA LYS A 108 -0.73 -11.11 -6.95
C LYS A 108 0.34 -11.67 -6.01
N GLY A 109 0.67 -12.93 -6.20
CA GLY A 109 1.72 -13.59 -5.43
C GLY A 109 2.94 -13.89 -6.31
N SER A 110 3.71 -14.88 -5.89
CA SER A 110 4.89 -15.34 -6.64
C SER A 110 4.51 -16.13 -7.89
N GLU A 111 3.30 -16.64 -7.92
CA GLU A 111 2.77 -17.37 -9.08
C GLU A 111 1.81 -16.48 -9.86
N ALA A 112 1.06 -17.09 -10.79
CA ALA A 112 0.09 -16.33 -11.58
C ALA A 112 -0.94 -15.64 -10.69
N PRO A 113 -1.41 -14.44 -11.07
CA PRO A 113 -2.46 -13.76 -10.30
C PRO A 113 -3.73 -14.58 -10.22
N LEU A 114 -4.40 -14.51 -9.07
CA LEU A 114 -5.63 -15.26 -8.81
C LEU A 114 -6.76 -14.29 -8.47
N LEU A 115 -7.96 -14.57 -9.00
CA LEU A 115 -9.17 -13.88 -8.59
C LEU A 115 -9.80 -14.64 -7.45
N LEU A 116 -9.94 -13.99 -6.29
CA LEU A 116 -10.41 -14.65 -5.06
C LEU A 116 -11.54 -13.86 -4.41
N GLU A 117 -12.47 -14.57 -3.82
CA GLU A 117 -13.52 -13.95 -3.01
C GLU A 117 -12.95 -13.45 -1.69
N ASP A 118 -12.06 -14.24 -1.09
CA ASP A 118 -11.45 -13.90 0.20
C ASP A 118 -9.97 -14.22 0.19
N PRO A 119 -9.12 -13.19 0.05
CA PRO A 119 -7.66 -13.40 -0.01
C PRO A 119 -7.05 -13.83 1.31
N TRP A 120 -7.80 -13.78 2.42
CA TRP A 120 -7.32 -14.28 3.71
C TRP A 120 -7.68 -15.72 3.94
N ARG A 121 -8.60 -16.25 3.17
CA ARG A 121 -8.99 -17.64 3.27
C ARG A 121 -8.10 -18.45 2.34
N ILE A 122 -7.14 -19.15 2.94
CA ILE A 122 -6.30 -20.07 2.18
C ILE A 122 -7.15 -21.32 1.95
N ALA A 123 -7.34 -21.67 0.68
CA ALA A 123 -7.99 -22.93 0.36
C ALA A 123 -7.16 -24.05 0.97
N GLU A 124 -7.77 -24.85 1.83
CA GLU A 124 -7.08 -26.00 2.38
C GLU A 124 -6.70 -26.92 1.22
N VAL A 125 -5.41 -27.20 1.14
CA VAL A 125 -4.97 -28.18 0.16
C VAL A 125 -5.41 -29.53 0.68
N GLU A 126 -6.38 -30.10 0.00
CA GLU A 126 -6.80 -31.45 0.30
C GLU A 126 -5.61 -32.38 0.08
N ALA A 127 -5.26 -33.06 1.11
CA ALA A 127 -4.14 -33.98 1.04
C ALA A 127 -4.47 -35.17 0.14
#